data_d11e5fc79fec1fbde0730759df5f75f5
#
_entry.id   d11e5fc79fec1fbde0730759df5f75f5
#
_cell.length_a   1.000
_cell.length_b   1.000
_cell.length_c   1.000
_cell.angle_alpha   90.00
_cell.angle_beta   90.00
_cell.angle_gamma   90.00
#
_symmetry.space_group_name_H-M   'P 1'
#
loop_
_entity.id
_entity.type
_entity.pdbx_description
1 polymer ?
#
loop_
_entity_poly.entity_id
_entity_poly.type
_entity_poly.pdbx_seq_one_letter_code
_entity_poly.pdbx_strand_id
1 'polypeptide(L)'
;MEIVVFSQEIIMTKLDNQFNFKLISKDKNARLGKLKTAHGDIDTPIFMPVGTAASVKAMHLRDVKASGAQIILANTYHLMLRPGQINIKKMGGVRKFMGWNKPLLTDSGGFQIMSLGKLRKIQNDGVTFKSHLDGTKYFLSPEISTDIQNALDATITMQLDECIPFPASYEESERAMKLSLEWAAKSREAFQNRIGYGQFGIVQGSVYPDLRKESSEKLINLNFEGYAIGGLAVGESQELMFETLDHTTKFMLENKPRYLMGVGKPDDLIGAVKRGVDMFDCVLPTRSGRNGQAFTSRGEVNIKNARHTHDPRPLDDNCNCDTCVNYTRAYLHHLFKAKEILGLILLSNHNINYYQKMMKDIRNAIKLDDFDNFSKKFLSMRASGDVQEFVI
;
A
#
# COMPACT_ATOMS: atom_id res chain seq x y z
N MET A 1 -14.47 0.87 -48.98
CA MET A 1 -13.44 0.23 -48.15
C MET A 1 -12.86 1.17 -47.06
N GLU A 2 -13.33 2.40 -46.95
CA GLU A 2 -12.86 3.42 -45.94
C GLU A 2 -13.65 3.46 -44.64
N ILE A 3 -14.86 2.90 -44.57
CA ILE A 3 -15.74 2.97 -43.38
C ILE A 3 -15.33 1.99 -42.29
N VAL A 4 -14.61 0.91 -42.61
CA VAL A 4 -14.21 -0.13 -41.65
C VAL A 4 -12.95 0.28 -40.84
N VAL A 5 -12.05 1.09 -41.42
CA VAL A 5 -10.82 1.55 -40.75
C VAL A 5 -11.12 2.58 -39.66
N PHE A 6 -12.08 3.50 -39.92
CA PHE A 6 -12.49 4.50 -38.93
C PHE A 6 -13.17 3.93 -37.69
N SER A 7 -13.90 2.80 -37.84
CA SER A 7 -14.53 2.16 -36.68
C SER A 7 -13.54 1.40 -35.77
N GLN A 8 -12.47 0.86 -36.33
CA GLN A 8 -11.43 0.17 -35.53
C GLN A 8 -10.52 1.17 -34.78
N GLU A 9 -10.13 2.29 -35.37
CA GLU A 9 -9.37 3.32 -34.66
C GLU A 9 -10.18 4.01 -33.53
N ILE A 10 -11.48 4.25 -33.74
CA ILE A 10 -12.36 4.81 -32.70
C ILE A 10 -12.62 3.81 -31.58
N ILE A 11 -12.65 2.51 -31.86
CA ILE A 11 -12.79 1.44 -30.87
C ILE A 11 -11.48 1.25 -30.10
N MET A 12 -10.32 1.28 -30.76
CA MET A 12 -9.01 1.21 -30.10
C MET A 12 -8.77 2.43 -29.18
N THR A 13 -9.09 3.65 -29.61
CA THR A 13 -8.94 4.86 -28.76
C THR A 13 -9.92 4.90 -27.58
N LYS A 14 -11.07 4.22 -27.65
CA LYS A 14 -11.99 4.05 -26.51
C LYS A 14 -11.57 2.93 -25.55
N LEU A 15 -10.85 1.92 -26.02
CA LEU A 15 -10.35 0.81 -25.20
C LEU A 15 -9.09 1.21 -24.38
N ASP A 16 -8.28 2.12 -24.91
CA ASP A 16 -7.02 2.56 -24.27
C ASP A 16 -7.23 3.46 -23.02
N ASN A 17 -8.45 3.86 -22.68
CA ASN A 17 -8.69 4.97 -21.77
C ASN A 17 -9.34 4.62 -20.42
N GLN A 18 -9.49 3.35 -20.02
CA GLN A 18 -10.17 3.04 -18.75
C GLN A 18 -9.24 2.85 -17.55
N PHE A 19 -7.97 2.43 -17.72
CA PHE A 19 -6.96 2.53 -16.66
C PHE A 19 -6.04 3.70 -16.99
N ASN A 20 -6.29 4.85 -16.36
CA ASN A 20 -5.58 6.08 -16.69
C ASN A 20 -5.27 6.91 -15.44
N PHE A 21 -4.02 7.33 -15.31
CA PHE A 21 -3.60 8.26 -14.28
C PHE A 21 -3.53 9.68 -14.85
N LYS A 22 -4.30 10.59 -14.27
CA LYS A 22 -4.27 12.00 -14.59
C LYS A 22 -3.64 12.78 -13.44
N LEU A 23 -2.48 13.37 -13.69
CA LEU A 23 -1.91 14.38 -12.80
C LEU A 23 -2.77 15.66 -12.90
N ILE A 24 -3.27 16.14 -11.76
CA ILE A 24 -4.19 17.30 -11.67
C ILE A 24 -3.42 18.57 -11.34
N SER A 25 -2.56 18.52 -10.30
CA SER A 25 -1.70 19.62 -9.89
C SER A 25 -0.46 19.11 -9.16
N LYS A 26 0.50 20.00 -8.97
CA LYS A 26 1.73 19.74 -8.19
C LYS A 26 1.96 20.92 -7.27
N ASP A 27 2.51 20.65 -6.08
CA ASP A 27 3.20 21.60 -5.23
C ASP A 27 4.64 21.12 -5.10
N LYS A 28 5.58 21.74 -5.82
CA LYS A 28 6.93 21.25 -6.06
C LYS A 28 6.92 19.82 -6.62
N ASN A 29 7.42 18.81 -5.86
CA ASN A 29 7.38 17.41 -6.25
C ASN A 29 6.14 16.68 -5.73
N ALA A 30 5.41 17.23 -4.74
CA ALA A 30 4.17 16.63 -4.25
C ALA A 30 3.10 16.67 -5.35
N ARG A 31 2.38 15.57 -5.55
CA ARG A 31 1.52 15.34 -6.71
C ARG A 31 0.08 15.11 -6.26
N LEU A 32 -0.86 15.83 -6.85
CA LEU A 32 -2.30 15.56 -6.77
C LEU A 32 -2.74 14.93 -8.07
N GLY A 33 -3.28 13.72 -8.00
CA GLY A 33 -3.70 12.99 -9.19
C GLY A 33 -5.00 12.23 -8.99
N LYS A 34 -5.48 11.65 -10.09
CA LYS A 34 -6.62 10.75 -10.12
C LYS A 34 -6.29 9.55 -10.99
N LEU A 35 -6.45 8.36 -10.43
CA LEU A 35 -6.31 7.10 -11.13
C LEU A 35 -7.70 6.52 -11.42
N LYS A 36 -8.06 6.41 -12.69
CA LYS A 36 -9.30 5.80 -13.15
C LYS A 36 -9.11 4.30 -13.31
N THR A 37 -10.05 3.50 -12.79
CA THR A 37 -9.99 2.02 -12.84
C THR A 37 -11.35 1.41 -13.18
N ALA A 38 -11.38 0.11 -13.48
CA ALA A 38 -12.61 -0.65 -13.72
C ALA A 38 -13.61 -0.60 -12.54
N HIS A 39 -13.16 -0.32 -11.31
CA HIS A 39 -13.96 -0.42 -10.10
C HIS A 39 -14.14 0.90 -9.34
N GLY A 40 -13.83 2.00 -10.02
CA GLY A 40 -13.95 3.35 -9.50
C GLY A 40 -12.65 4.14 -9.55
N ASP A 41 -12.76 5.42 -9.26
CA ASP A 41 -11.65 6.36 -9.25
C ASP A 41 -10.92 6.35 -7.90
N ILE A 42 -9.62 6.62 -7.96
CA ILE A 42 -8.74 6.74 -6.80
C ILE A 42 -8.09 8.12 -6.84
N ASP A 43 -8.32 8.94 -5.82
CA ASP A 43 -7.66 10.23 -5.65
C ASP A 43 -6.31 10.03 -4.95
N THR A 44 -5.22 10.54 -5.53
CA THR A 44 -3.88 10.43 -4.96
C THR A 44 -3.35 11.78 -4.45
N PRO A 45 -2.50 11.79 -3.41
CA PRO A 45 -1.96 10.66 -2.65
C PRO A 45 -3.02 9.86 -1.88
N ILE A 46 -2.80 8.53 -1.76
CA ILE A 46 -3.73 7.60 -1.11
C ILE A 46 -3.01 6.59 -0.23
N PHE A 47 -3.63 6.21 0.89
CA PHE A 47 -3.22 5.08 1.73
C PHE A 47 -4.18 3.91 1.55
N MET A 48 -3.66 2.73 1.28
CA MET A 48 -4.40 1.49 1.08
C MET A 48 -4.41 0.66 2.37
N PRO A 49 -5.57 0.54 3.07
CA PRO A 49 -5.68 -0.41 4.18
C PRO A 49 -5.40 -1.85 3.72
N VAL A 50 -4.63 -2.60 4.53
CA VAL A 50 -4.23 -3.96 4.17
C VAL A 50 -5.26 -4.98 4.65
N GLY A 51 -5.85 -5.68 3.70
CA GLY A 51 -6.79 -6.79 3.88
C GLY A 51 -6.15 -8.15 3.59
N THR A 52 -5.13 -8.56 4.36
CA THR A 52 -4.22 -9.69 4.14
C THR A 52 -4.92 -10.96 3.63
N ALA A 53 -5.97 -11.39 4.29
CA ALA A 53 -6.72 -12.63 3.99
C ALA A 53 -8.19 -12.30 3.65
N ALA A 54 -8.39 -11.39 2.69
CA ALA A 54 -9.69 -10.84 2.33
C ALA A 54 -10.42 -10.19 3.53
N SER A 55 -9.67 -9.62 4.48
CA SER A 55 -10.22 -8.93 5.65
C SER A 55 -9.24 -7.89 6.17
N VAL A 56 -9.67 -6.64 6.30
CA VAL A 56 -8.97 -5.63 7.07
C VAL A 56 -9.12 -5.98 8.55
N LYS A 57 -8.01 -6.33 9.19
CA LYS A 57 -8.03 -6.95 10.52
C LYS A 57 -8.71 -6.05 11.56
N ALA A 58 -9.62 -6.65 12.34
CA ALA A 58 -10.43 -5.99 13.38
C ALA A 58 -11.30 -4.83 12.85
N MET A 59 -11.78 -4.91 11.59
CA MET A 59 -12.70 -3.92 11.04
C MET A 59 -13.80 -4.58 10.19
N HIS A 60 -15.02 -4.07 10.31
CA HIS A 60 -16.06 -4.35 9.33
C HIS A 60 -15.81 -3.55 8.04
N LEU A 61 -16.17 -4.12 6.88
CA LEU A 61 -16.00 -3.41 5.60
C LEU A 61 -16.82 -2.11 5.50
N ARG A 62 -17.97 -2.04 6.18
CA ARG A 62 -18.75 -0.79 6.28
C ARG A 62 -17.92 0.35 6.90
N ASP A 63 -17.10 0.04 7.92
CA ASP A 63 -16.27 1.00 8.62
C ASP A 63 -15.06 1.39 7.78
N VAL A 64 -14.48 0.43 7.03
CA VAL A 64 -13.44 0.71 6.03
C VAL A 64 -13.98 1.63 4.92
N LYS A 65 -15.22 1.41 4.46
CA LYS A 65 -15.86 2.30 3.47
C LYS A 65 -16.15 3.69 4.06
N ALA A 66 -16.65 3.75 5.31
CA ALA A 66 -16.98 4.99 6.01
C ALA A 66 -15.73 5.84 6.31
N SER A 67 -14.56 5.23 6.51
CA SER A 67 -13.29 5.96 6.67
C SER A 67 -12.87 6.75 5.44
N GLY A 68 -13.49 6.51 4.28
CA GLY A 68 -13.15 7.14 3.01
C GLY A 68 -12.13 6.36 2.19
N ALA A 69 -11.77 5.13 2.56
CA ALA A 69 -10.88 4.28 1.77
C ALA A 69 -11.47 4.02 0.37
N GLN A 70 -10.67 4.32 -0.66
CA GLN A 70 -11.07 4.16 -2.06
C GLN A 70 -10.50 2.88 -2.67
N ILE A 71 -9.45 2.34 -2.10
CA ILE A 71 -8.77 1.12 -2.50
C ILE A 71 -8.26 0.39 -1.25
N ILE A 72 -8.18 -0.94 -1.31
CA ILE A 72 -7.54 -1.78 -0.29
C ILE A 72 -6.50 -2.69 -0.95
N LEU A 73 -5.57 -3.20 -0.16
CA LEU A 73 -4.59 -4.19 -0.59
C LEU A 73 -4.93 -5.56 -0.01
N ALA A 74 -4.78 -6.62 -0.80
CA ALA A 74 -4.84 -8.02 -0.33
C ALA A 74 -3.56 -8.77 -0.71
N ASN A 75 -3.20 -9.80 0.06
CA ASN A 75 -1.94 -10.51 -0.16
C ASN A 75 -2.14 -11.81 -0.92
N THR A 76 -1.53 -11.91 -2.08
CA THR A 76 -1.55 -13.09 -2.97
C THR A 76 -1.10 -14.35 -2.27
N TYR A 77 0.02 -14.30 -1.55
CA TYR A 77 0.55 -15.45 -0.81
C TYR A 77 -0.47 -16.05 0.17
N HIS A 78 -1.13 -15.23 0.97
CA HIS A 78 -2.10 -15.72 1.95
C HIS A 78 -3.35 -16.28 1.28
N LEU A 79 -3.83 -15.65 0.24
CA LEU A 79 -5.06 -16.04 -0.45
C LEU A 79 -4.88 -17.28 -1.33
N MET A 80 -3.68 -17.50 -1.90
CA MET A 80 -3.38 -18.74 -2.64
C MET A 80 -3.31 -19.95 -1.72
N LEU A 81 -2.82 -19.80 -0.48
CA LEU A 81 -2.75 -20.87 0.48
C LEU A 81 -4.12 -21.17 1.12
N ARG A 82 -4.88 -20.12 1.44
CA ARG A 82 -6.19 -20.24 2.08
C ARG A 82 -7.09 -19.04 1.75
N PRO A 83 -8.28 -19.22 1.15
CA PRO A 83 -8.94 -20.50 0.81
C PRO A 83 -8.49 -21.11 -0.53
N GLY A 84 -7.49 -20.53 -1.21
CA GLY A 84 -7.00 -20.92 -2.53
C GLY A 84 -7.65 -20.10 -3.66
N GLN A 85 -6.83 -19.72 -4.64
CA GLN A 85 -7.26 -18.86 -5.76
C GLN A 85 -8.38 -19.46 -6.59
N ILE A 86 -8.44 -20.81 -6.71
CA ILE A 86 -9.51 -21.50 -7.47
C ILE A 86 -10.85 -21.29 -6.79
N ASN A 87 -10.91 -21.40 -5.46
CA ASN A 87 -12.14 -21.19 -4.69
C ASN A 87 -12.60 -19.73 -4.78
N ILE A 88 -11.66 -18.79 -4.64
CA ILE A 88 -11.96 -17.34 -4.76
C ILE A 88 -12.47 -17.02 -6.17
N LYS A 89 -11.87 -17.57 -7.22
CA LYS A 89 -12.32 -17.40 -8.60
C LYS A 89 -13.76 -17.88 -8.79
N LYS A 90 -14.11 -19.06 -8.25
CA LYS A 90 -15.49 -19.60 -8.27
C LYS A 90 -16.49 -18.68 -7.56
N MET A 91 -16.06 -17.92 -6.55
CA MET A 91 -16.87 -16.94 -5.82
C MET A 91 -16.92 -15.56 -6.51
N GLY A 92 -16.31 -15.42 -7.69
CA GLY A 92 -16.32 -14.19 -8.48
C GLY A 92 -15.23 -13.17 -8.09
N GLY A 93 -14.08 -13.67 -7.59
CA GLY A 93 -12.93 -12.88 -7.20
C GLY A 93 -12.96 -12.42 -5.74
N VAL A 94 -11.82 -11.93 -5.25
CA VAL A 94 -11.64 -11.56 -3.84
C VAL A 94 -12.54 -10.39 -3.43
N ARG A 95 -12.81 -9.44 -4.33
CA ARG A 95 -13.69 -8.29 -4.05
C ARG A 95 -15.11 -8.77 -3.76
N LYS A 96 -15.68 -9.64 -4.61
CA LYS A 96 -17.01 -10.21 -4.39
C LYS A 96 -17.04 -11.12 -3.17
N PHE A 97 -16.00 -11.95 -3.00
CA PHE A 97 -15.85 -12.87 -1.88
C PHE A 97 -15.91 -12.15 -0.53
N MET A 98 -15.26 -10.98 -0.39
CA MET A 98 -15.24 -10.21 0.85
C MET A 98 -16.32 -9.12 0.96
N GLY A 99 -17.07 -8.82 -0.11
CA GLY A 99 -18.08 -7.76 -0.16
C GLY A 99 -17.51 -6.35 -0.38
N TRP A 100 -16.31 -6.23 -0.98
CA TRP A 100 -15.68 -4.97 -1.35
C TRP A 100 -16.02 -4.61 -2.80
N ASN A 101 -16.62 -3.44 -3.03
CA ASN A 101 -17.11 -3.02 -4.36
C ASN A 101 -16.26 -1.93 -5.03
N LYS A 102 -15.12 -1.56 -4.43
CA LYS A 102 -14.18 -0.56 -4.95
C LYS A 102 -12.88 -1.24 -5.45
N PRO A 103 -11.90 -0.50 -6.00
CA PRO A 103 -10.62 -1.04 -6.43
C PRO A 103 -9.92 -1.87 -5.34
N LEU A 104 -9.19 -2.87 -5.80
CA LEU A 104 -8.35 -3.72 -4.95
C LEU A 104 -7.03 -3.97 -5.66
N LEU A 105 -5.93 -3.78 -4.94
CA LEU A 105 -4.59 -4.16 -5.36
C LEU A 105 -4.20 -5.47 -4.67
N THR A 106 -3.57 -6.38 -5.40
CA THR A 106 -2.85 -7.52 -4.80
C THR A 106 -1.36 -7.35 -4.96
N ASP A 107 -0.60 -7.68 -3.91
CA ASP A 107 0.84 -7.86 -4.06
C ASP A 107 1.15 -9.10 -4.92
N SER A 108 2.43 -9.30 -5.26
CA SER A 108 2.87 -10.48 -6.02
C SER A 108 2.99 -11.77 -5.19
N GLY A 109 3.00 -11.66 -3.85
CA GLY A 109 3.36 -12.72 -2.93
C GLY A 109 4.87 -12.85 -2.66
N GLY A 110 5.71 -12.16 -3.43
CA GLY A 110 7.18 -12.23 -3.35
C GLY A 110 7.70 -11.87 -1.95
N PHE A 111 7.32 -10.72 -1.40
CA PHE A 111 7.79 -10.26 -0.09
C PHE A 111 7.50 -11.26 1.04
N GLN A 112 6.29 -11.85 1.09
CA GLN A 112 5.93 -12.84 2.13
C GLN A 112 6.78 -14.09 2.00
N ILE A 113 7.03 -14.57 0.78
CA ILE A 113 7.89 -15.72 0.53
C ILE A 113 9.35 -15.38 0.86
N MET A 114 9.82 -14.16 0.54
CA MET A 114 11.16 -13.70 0.91
C MET A 114 11.35 -13.68 2.43
N SER A 115 10.31 -13.39 3.21
CA SER A 115 10.34 -13.41 4.68
C SER A 115 10.42 -14.82 5.30
N LEU A 116 10.16 -15.90 4.53
CA LEU A 116 10.23 -17.29 5.02
C LEU A 116 11.67 -17.80 5.28
N GLY A 117 12.68 -17.05 4.92
CA GLY A 117 14.09 -17.38 5.19
C GLY A 117 14.50 -18.74 4.60
N LYS A 118 14.92 -19.69 5.45
CA LYS A 118 15.39 -21.02 5.06
C LYS A 118 14.33 -21.93 4.40
N LEU A 119 13.05 -21.56 4.47
CA LEU A 119 11.95 -22.33 3.87
C LEU A 119 11.75 -22.05 2.37
N ARG A 120 12.62 -21.23 1.76
CA ARG A 120 12.58 -20.87 0.34
C ARG A 120 13.87 -21.18 -0.39
N LYS A 121 13.76 -21.37 -1.71
CA LYS A 121 14.88 -21.46 -2.65
C LYS A 121 14.56 -20.63 -3.89
N ILE A 122 15.35 -19.58 -4.13
CA ILE A 122 15.23 -18.71 -5.30
C ILE A 122 15.93 -19.38 -6.47
N GLN A 123 15.32 -19.30 -7.65
CA GLN A 123 15.79 -19.85 -8.93
C GLN A 123 15.54 -18.79 -10.01
N ASN A 124 16.13 -18.92 -11.18
CA ASN A 124 15.95 -17.95 -12.27
C ASN A 124 14.51 -17.87 -12.78
N ASP A 125 13.76 -18.97 -12.69
CA ASP A 125 12.38 -19.09 -13.17
C ASP A 125 11.33 -18.86 -12.09
N GLY A 126 11.74 -18.64 -10.84
CA GLY A 126 10.81 -18.42 -9.74
C GLY A 126 11.36 -18.82 -8.37
N VAL A 127 10.48 -19.04 -7.41
CA VAL A 127 10.82 -19.40 -6.05
C VAL A 127 10.07 -20.65 -5.58
N THR A 128 10.81 -21.64 -5.11
CA THR A 128 10.26 -22.80 -4.40
C THR A 128 10.22 -22.49 -2.92
N PHE A 129 9.09 -22.76 -2.24
CA PHE A 129 8.94 -22.52 -0.81
C PHE A 129 8.05 -23.58 -0.15
N LYS A 130 8.12 -23.66 1.19
CA LYS A 130 7.19 -24.45 2.01
C LYS A 130 6.18 -23.54 2.68
N SER A 131 4.90 -23.91 2.60
CA SER A 131 3.82 -23.22 3.27
C SER A 131 4.04 -23.22 4.80
N HIS A 132 3.84 -22.06 5.42
CA HIS A 132 3.89 -21.92 6.88
C HIS A 132 2.67 -22.55 7.58
N LEU A 133 1.62 -22.91 6.82
CA LEU A 133 0.40 -23.50 7.39
C LEU A 133 0.53 -25.00 7.64
N ASP A 134 1.11 -25.72 6.69
CA ASP A 134 1.10 -27.18 6.63
C ASP A 134 2.40 -27.81 6.11
N GLY A 135 3.40 -26.98 5.74
CA GLY A 135 4.67 -27.45 5.19
C GLY A 135 4.62 -27.91 3.73
N THR A 136 3.47 -27.83 3.06
CA THR A 136 3.33 -28.18 1.64
C THR A 136 4.27 -27.37 0.79
N LYS A 137 4.93 -28.02 -0.17
CA LYS A 137 5.87 -27.39 -1.09
C LYS A 137 5.13 -26.76 -2.27
N TYR A 138 5.44 -25.51 -2.54
CA TYR A 138 4.93 -24.74 -3.68
C TYR A 138 6.07 -24.19 -4.53
N PHE A 139 5.75 -23.94 -5.79
CA PHE A 139 6.58 -23.17 -6.70
C PHE A 139 5.78 -21.96 -7.18
N LEU A 140 6.38 -20.79 -7.15
CA LEU A 140 5.82 -19.54 -7.65
C LEU A 140 6.76 -18.95 -8.70
N SER A 141 6.31 -18.94 -9.95
CA SER A 141 6.95 -18.19 -11.03
C SER A 141 6.26 -16.84 -11.24
N PRO A 142 6.84 -15.91 -12.02
CA PRO A 142 6.19 -14.67 -12.43
C PRO A 142 4.83 -14.89 -13.08
N GLU A 143 4.71 -15.87 -13.96
CA GLU A 143 3.48 -16.25 -14.65
C GLU A 143 2.43 -16.78 -13.68
N ILE A 144 2.83 -17.71 -12.78
CA ILE A 144 1.94 -18.28 -11.77
C ILE A 144 1.44 -17.20 -10.81
N SER A 145 2.32 -16.29 -10.36
CA SER A 145 1.91 -15.15 -9.52
C SER A 145 0.88 -14.28 -10.21
N THR A 146 1.10 -13.95 -11.48
CA THR A 146 0.17 -13.14 -12.28
C THR A 146 -1.16 -13.87 -12.49
N ASP A 147 -1.15 -15.16 -12.77
CA ASP A 147 -2.37 -15.99 -12.93
C ASP A 147 -3.17 -16.09 -11.63
N ILE A 148 -2.50 -16.20 -10.47
CA ILE A 148 -3.18 -16.17 -9.18
C ILE A 148 -3.86 -14.81 -8.98
N GLN A 149 -3.18 -13.70 -9.21
CA GLN A 149 -3.73 -12.35 -9.08
C GLN A 149 -4.91 -12.12 -10.05
N ASN A 150 -4.83 -12.65 -11.28
CA ASN A 150 -5.94 -12.66 -12.25
C ASN A 150 -7.14 -13.48 -11.74
N ALA A 151 -6.89 -14.63 -11.12
CA ALA A 151 -7.93 -15.47 -10.51
C ALA A 151 -8.58 -14.81 -9.28
N LEU A 152 -7.83 -13.99 -8.54
CA LEU A 152 -8.31 -13.17 -7.44
C LEU A 152 -9.17 -11.98 -7.93
N ASP A 153 -9.18 -11.68 -9.22
CA ASP A 153 -9.85 -10.52 -9.85
C ASP A 153 -9.36 -9.18 -9.25
N ALA A 154 -8.05 -9.07 -9.05
CA ALA A 154 -7.43 -7.83 -8.58
C ALA A 154 -7.54 -6.74 -9.66
N THR A 155 -7.94 -5.52 -9.26
CA THR A 155 -7.99 -4.35 -10.15
C THR A 155 -6.60 -3.93 -10.58
N ILE A 156 -5.65 -4.00 -9.65
CA ILE A 156 -4.23 -3.72 -9.86
C ILE A 156 -3.44 -4.93 -9.38
N THR A 157 -2.62 -5.48 -10.27
CA THR A 157 -1.70 -6.58 -9.99
C THR A 157 -0.27 -6.08 -9.92
N MET A 158 0.60 -6.79 -9.21
CA MET A 158 2.02 -6.48 -9.12
C MET A 158 2.85 -7.53 -9.85
N GLN A 159 3.94 -7.13 -10.51
CA GLN A 159 4.95 -8.10 -10.97
C GLN A 159 5.52 -8.90 -9.80
N LEU A 160 6.03 -10.11 -10.04
CA LEU A 160 6.87 -10.81 -9.07
C LEU A 160 8.26 -10.16 -9.04
N ASP A 161 8.80 -9.97 -7.84
CA ASP A 161 10.12 -9.37 -7.61
C ASP A 161 10.89 -10.09 -6.51
N GLU A 162 12.20 -9.93 -6.49
CA GLU A 162 13.06 -10.35 -5.39
C GLU A 162 13.39 -9.15 -4.49
N CYS A 163 12.72 -9.08 -3.33
CA CYS A 163 13.01 -8.09 -2.32
C CYS A 163 14.09 -8.62 -1.37
N ILE A 164 15.27 -8.01 -1.36
CA ILE A 164 16.38 -8.37 -0.47
C ILE A 164 16.34 -7.54 0.82
N PRO A 165 16.84 -8.07 1.96
CA PRO A 165 16.94 -7.29 3.21
C PRO A 165 18.03 -6.22 3.11
N PHE A 166 17.95 -5.22 3.96
CA PHE A 166 19.02 -4.24 4.17
C PHE A 166 19.79 -4.59 5.46
N PRO A 167 21.14 -4.43 5.52
CA PRO A 167 22.01 -4.02 4.41
C PRO A 167 22.30 -5.16 3.42
N ALA A 168 22.54 -4.81 2.15
CA ALA A 168 22.96 -5.73 1.10
C ALA A 168 24.14 -5.15 0.33
N SER A 169 25.03 -5.99 -0.18
CA SER A 169 26.14 -5.53 -1.03
C SER A 169 25.63 -5.01 -2.38
N TYR A 170 26.48 -4.28 -3.09
CA TYR A 170 26.18 -3.82 -4.44
C TYR A 170 25.87 -4.99 -5.38
N GLU A 171 26.72 -6.01 -5.37
CA GLU A 171 26.63 -7.20 -6.23
C GLU A 171 25.34 -8.00 -5.96
N GLU A 172 24.96 -8.14 -4.69
CA GLU A 172 23.71 -8.80 -4.31
C GLU A 172 22.51 -8.00 -4.77
N SER A 173 22.57 -6.66 -4.61
CA SER A 173 21.52 -5.75 -5.04
C SER A 173 21.37 -5.73 -6.56
N GLU A 174 22.47 -5.72 -7.29
CA GLU A 174 22.49 -5.80 -8.75
C GLU A 174 21.91 -7.13 -9.26
N ARG A 175 22.33 -8.25 -8.68
CA ARG A 175 21.81 -9.58 -9.02
C ARG A 175 20.28 -9.66 -8.80
N ALA A 176 19.80 -9.24 -7.64
CA ALA A 176 18.37 -9.27 -7.30
C ALA A 176 17.55 -8.33 -8.19
N MET A 177 18.08 -7.15 -8.50
CA MET A 177 17.46 -6.20 -9.41
C MET A 177 17.36 -6.78 -10.83
N LYS A 178 18.43 -7.39 -11.37
CA LYS A 178 18.41 -8.02 -12.69
C LYS A 178 17.41 -9.18 -12.76
N LEU A 179 17.38 -10.04 -11.75
CA LEU A 179 16.39 -11.12 -11.66
C LEU A 179 14.95 -10.56 -11.61
N SER A 180 14.72 -9.50 -10.82
CA SER A 180 13.40 -8.84 -10.75
C SER A 180 12.98 -8.26 -12.11
N LEU A 181 13.91 -7.76 -12.93
CA LEU A 181 13.65 -7.28 -14.29
C LEU A 181 13.29 -8.41 -15.26
N GLU A 182 13.97 -9.55 -15.18
CA GLU A 182 13.61 -10.74 -15.95
C GLU A 182 12.22 -11.25 -15.59
N TRP A 183 11.89 -11.27 -14.29
CA TRP A 183 10.57 -11.63 -13.80
C TRP A 183 9.50 -10.60 -14.17
N ALA A 184 9.86 -9.32 -14.26
CA ALA A 184 8.96 -8.27 -14.74
C ALA A 184 8.48 -8.52 -16.16
N ALA A 185 9.39 -8.87 -17.07
CA ALA A 185 9.04 -9.19 -18.46
C ALA A 185 8.06 -10.37 -18.54
N LYS A 186 8.35 -11.46 -17.83
CA LYS A 186 7.47 -12.65 -17.77
C LYS A 186 6.11 -12.34 -17.12
N SER A 187 6.10 -11.55 -16.04
CA SER A 187 4.85 -11.10 -15.40
C SER A 187 4.01 -10.26 -16.36
N ARG A 188 4.66 -9.39 -17.14
CA ARG A 188 3.97 -8.54 -18.11
C ARG A 188 3.38 -9.33 -19.27
N GLU A 189 4.09 -10.32 -19.76
CA GLU A 189 3.59 -11.23 -20.80
C GLU A 189 2.38 -12.05 -20.34
N ALA A 190 2.40 -12.50 -19.08
CA ALA A 190 1.29 -13.27 -18.48
C ALA A 190 0.09 -12.38 -18.08
N PHE A 191 0.23 -11.06 -18.06
CA PHE A 191 -0.85 -10.16 -17.65
C PHE A 191 -2.00 -10.16 -18.65
N GLN A 192 -3.20 -10.49 -18.16
CA GLN A 192 -4.42 -10.43 -18.96
C GLN A 192 -4.93 -8.99 -19.06
N ASN A 193 -4.71 -8.35 -20.20
CA ASN A 193 -5.18 -6.99 -20.44
C ASN A 193 -6.71 -6.95 -20.45
N ARG A 194 -7.29 -6.32 -19.44
CA ARG A 194 -8.73 -6.11 -19.27
C ARG A 194 -8.99 -4.61 -19.09
N ILE A 195 -10.11 -4.14 -19.65
CA ILE A 195 -10.47 -2.71 -19.60
C ILE A 195 -10.54 -2.22 -18.15
N GLY A 196 -9.74 -1.20 -17.81
CA GLY A 196 -9.69 -0.59 -16.48
C GLY A 196 -8.92 -1.38 -15.42
N TYR A 197 -8.25 -2.46 -15.80
CA TYR A 197 -7.29 -3.18 -14.96
C TYR A 197 -5.87 -2.77 -15.30
N GLY A 198 -4.95 -2.86 -14.33
CA GLY A 198 -3.55 -2.51 -14.53
C GLY A 198 -2.59 -3.43 -13.80
N GLN A 199 -1.35 -3.45 -14.30
CA GLN A 199 -0.24 -4.13 -13.66
C GLN A 199 0.86 -3.12 -13.37
N PHE A 200 1.46 -3.18 -12.17
CA PHE A 200 2.55 -2.30 -11.77
C PHE A 200 3.89 -3.04 -11.77
N GLY A 201 4.90 -2.38 -12.36
CA GLY A 201 6.28 -2.77 -12.27
C GLY A 201 6.88 -2.35 -10.93
N ILE A 202 7.88 -3.08 -10.41
CA ILE A 202 8.52 -2.79 -9.12
C ILE A 202 9.99 -2.45 -9.35
N VAL A 203 10.36 -1.20 -9.08
CA VAL A 203 11.74 -0.71 -9.12
C VAL A 203 12.48 -1.29 -7.93
N GLN A 204 13.54 -2.06 -8.19
CA GLN A 204 14.48 -2.60 -7.21
C GLN A 204 15.85 -1.94 -7.35
N GLY A 205 16.84 -2.30 -6.53
CA GLY A 205 18.21 -1.74 -6.55
C GLY A 205 18.69 -1.27 -5.18
N SER A 206 18.05 -1.72 -4.09
CA SER A 206 18.40 -1.35 -2.71
C SER A 206 18.53 0.18 -2.57
N VAL A 207 19.62 0.67 -2.01
CA VAL A 207 19.90 2.11 -1.83
C VAL A 207 20.88 2.68 -2.88
N TYR A 208 21.19 1.92 -3.92
CA TYR A 208 22.19 2.29 -4.94
C TYR A 208 21.52 3.08 -6.07
N PRO A 209 21.89 4.37 -6.29
CA PRO A 209 21.21 5.26 -7.25
C PRO A 209 21.29 4.80 -8.70
N ASP A 210 22.42 4.22 -9.11
CA ASP A 210 22.66 3.71 -10.47
C ASP A 210 21.80 2.47 -10.76
N LEU A 211 21.68 1.55 -9.79
CA LEU A 211 20.80 0.38 -9.91
C LEU A 211 19.31 0.81 -9.95
N ARG A 212 18.90 1.78 -9.12
CA ARG A 212 17.56 2.36 -9.16
C ARG A 212 17.23 2.99 -10.50
N LYS A 213 18.19 3.72 -11.08
CA LYS A 213 18.05 4.31 -12.42
C LYS A 213 17.88 3.22 -13.46
N GLU A 214 18.80 2.24 -13.53
CA GLU A 214 18.75 1.12 -14.48
C GLU A 214 17.43 0.36 -14.39
N SER A 215 16.99 0.04 -13.16
CA SER A 215 15.73 -0.65 -12.90
C SER A 215 14.53 0.16 -13.43
N SER A 216 14.50 1.46 -13.16
CA SER A 216 13.41 2.35 -13.61
C SER A 216 13.34 2.41 -15.14
N GLU A 217 14.48 2.65 -15.80
CA GLU A 217 14.56 2.78 -17.27
C GLU A 217 14.14 1.49 -17.98
N LYS A 218 14.59 0.33 -17.49
CA LYS A 218 14.23 -0.97 -18.08
C LYS A 218 12.76 -1.32 -17.87
N LEU A 219 12.19 -1.01 -16.71
CA LEU A 219 10.76 -1.24 -16.43
C LEU A 219 9.86 -0.34 -17.30
N ILE A 220 10.28 0.89 -17.58
CA ILE A 220 9.52 1.80 -18.47
C ILE A 220 9.34 1.18 -19.86
N ASN A 221 10.35 0.49 -20.39
CA ASN A 221 10.27 -0.18 -21.69
C ASN A 221 9.24 -1.34 -21.73
N LEU A 222 8.87 -1.89 -20.56
CA LEU A 222 7.84 -2.92 -20.45
C LEU A 222 6.41 -2.34 -20.38
N ASN A 223 6.28 -1.01 -20.34
CA ASN A 223 5.02 -0.27 -20.41
C ASN A 223 3.95 -0.73 -19.42
N PHE A 224 4.29 -0.73 -18.13
CA PHE A 224 3.34 -0.97 -17.04
C PHE A 224 2.36 0.21 -16.88
N GLU A 225 1.18 -0.06 -16.31
CA GLU A 225 0.18 0.97 -16.01
C GLU A 225 0.56 1.86 -14.82
N GLY A 226 1.50 1.43 -13.97
CA GLY A 226 2.08 2.17 -12.85
C GLY A 226 3.39 1.55 -12.40
N TYR A 227 4.09 2.25 -11.49
CA TYR A 227 5.39 1.81 -11.01
C TYR A 227 5.47 1.91 -9.49
N ALA A 228 5.89 0.82 -8.85
CA ALA A 228 6.15 0.78 -7.44
C ALA A 228 7.65 0.93 -7.14
N ILE A 229 7.95 1.41 -5.96
CA ILE A 229 9.29 1.48 -5.37
C ILE A 229 9.35 0.40 -4.30
N GLY A 230 10.04 -0.69 -4.60
CA GLY A 230 10.28 -1.81 -3.68
C GLY A 230 11.65 -1.72 -3.01
N GLY A 231 11.94 -2.65 -2.09
CA GLY A 231 13.23 -2.76 -1.41
C GLY A 231 13.59 -1.58 -0.50
N LEU A 232 12.59 -0.85 -0.01
CA LEU A 232 12.68 0.13 1.05
C LEU A 232 11.81 -0.26 2.25
N ALA A 233 12.00 0.37 3.42
CA ALA A 233 11.41 -0.02 4.70
C ALA A 233 11.76 -1.48 5.10
N VAL A 234 12.98 -1.91 4.77
CA VAL A 234 13.52 -3.25 5.05
C VAL A 234 14.71 -3.23 6.03
N GLY A 235 14.97 -2.07 6.68
CA GLY A 235 16.00 -1.91 7.72
C GLY A 235 16.85 -0.65 7.62
N GLU A 236 16.76 0.11 6.54
CA GLU A 236 17.47 1.38 6.35
C GLU A 236 16.91 2.49 7.25
N SER A 237 17.70 3.57 7.43
CA SER A 237 17.24 4.76 8.13
C SER A 237 16.25 5.56 7.29
N GLN A 238 15.47 6.44 7.96
CA GLN A 238 14.54 7.34 7.27
C GLN A 238 15.26 8.25 6.27
N GLU A 239 16.42 8.79 6.66
CA GLU A 239 17.24 9.67 5.83
C GLU A 239 17.66 8.96 4.54
N LEU A 240 18.17 7.73 4.67
CA LEU A 240 18.61 6.94 3.51
C LEU A 240 17.46 6.54 2.61
N MET A 241 16.29 6.22 3.20
CA MET A 241 15.05 6.00 2.44
C MET A 241 14.68 7.25 1.63
N PHE A 242 14.74 8.43 2.25
CA PHE A 242 14.40 9.69 1.57
C PHE A 242 15.40 10.05 0.47
N GLU A 243 16.69 9.88 0.69
CA GLU A 243 17.73 10.05 -0.34
C GLU A 243 17.48 9.11 -1.53
N THR A 244 17.17 7.84 -1.24
CA THR A 244 16.84 6.86 -2.28
C THR A 244 15.60 7.25 -3.08
N LEU A 245 14.56 7.77 -2.42
CA LEU A 245 13.36 8.29 -3.09
C LEU A 245 13.68 9.51 -3.98
N ASP A 246 14.51 10.44 -3.50
CA ASP A 246 14.92 11.62 -4.26
C ASP A 246 15.67 11.24 -5.56
N HIS A 247 16.43 10.15 -5.54
CA HIS A 247 17.07 9.60 -6.74
C HIS A 247 16.08 8.85 -7.63
N THR A 248 15.30 7.92 -7.07
CA THR A 248 14.44 7.02 -7.83
C THR A 248 13.33 7.76 -8.58
N THR A 249 12.66 8.72 -7.92
CA THR A 249 11.50 9.40 -8.49
C THR A 249 11.82 10.28 -9.70
N LYS A 250 13.08 10.68 -9.87
CA LYS A 250 13.57 11.43 -11.05
C LYS A 250 13.47 10.63 -12.35
N PHE A 251 13.56 9.31 -12.26
CA PHE A 251 13.51 8.41 -13.42
C PHE A 251 12.12 7.79 -13.64
N MET A 252 11.15 8.08 -12.76
CA MET A 252 9.79 7.57 -12.89
C MET A 252 8.92 8.51 -13.73
N LEU A 253 8.09 7.94 -14.59
CA LEU A 253 7.21 8.67 -15.48
C LEU A 253 6.23 9.58 -14.71
N GLU A 254 6.00 10.79 -15.25
CA GLU A 254 5.09 11.76 -14.62
C GLU A 254 3.61 11.41 -14.83
N ASN A 255 3.28 10.80 -15.96
CA ASN A 255 1.93 10.39 -16.33
C ASN A 255 1.52 9.00 -15.81
N LYS A 256 2.29 8.44 -14.87
CA LYS A 256 2.01 7.14 -14.23
C LYS A 256 1.96 7.29 -12.71
N PRO A 257 1.13 6.50 -12.00
CA PRO A 257 1.12 6.50 -10.54
C PRO A 257 2.41 5.87 -9.98
N ARG A 258 2.86 6.39 -8.84
CA ARG A 258 4.07 5.96 -8.12
C ARG A 258 3.67 5.42 -6.76
N TYR A 259 4.00 4.16 -6.50
CA TYR A 259 3.59 3.45 -5.29
C TYR A 259 4.81 3.07 -4.45
N LEU A 260 4.91 3.58 -3.21
CA LEU A 260 5.93 3.17 -2.23
C LEU A 260 5.36 2.07 -1.35
N MET A 261 5.94 0.87 -1.47
CA MET A 261 5.43 -0.35 -0.84
C MET A 261 5.81 -0.45 0.64
N GLY A 262 4.86 -0.82 1.49
CA GLY A 262 5.09 -1.19 2.88
C GLY A 262 5.43 -0.07 3.85
N VAL A 263 5.49 1.18 3.41
CA VAL A 263 5.80 2.35 4.25
C VAL A 263 4.54 2.90 4.90
N GLY A 264 4.58 3.10 6.23
CA GLY A 264 3.36 3.44 6.96
C GLY A 264 3.48 4.36 8.17
N LYS A 265 4.68 4.79 8.59
CA LYS A 265 4.75 5.84 9.62
C LYS A 265 4.25 7.17 9.04
N PRO A 266 3.40 7.93 9.76
CA PRO A 266 2.86 9.18 9.22
C PRO A 266 3.93 10.16 8.74
N ASP A 267 5.05 10.25 9.44
CA ASP A 267 6.17 11.14 9.10
C ASP A 267 6.85 10.69 7.80
N ASP A 268 7.00 9.37 7.59
CA ASP A 268 7.54 8.79 6.35
C ASP A 268 6.62 9.06 5.17
N LEU A 269 5.29 8.97 5.39
CA LEU A 269 4.29 9.25 4.35
C LEU A 269 4.35 10.71 3.88
N ILE A 270 4.44 11.66 4.81
CA ILE A 270 4.61 13.10 4.49
C ILE A 270 5.90 13.30 3.69
N GLY A 271 7.03 12.74 4.15
CA GLY A 271 8.32 12.84 3.47
C GLY A 271 8.33 12.23 2.08
N ALA A 272 7.65 11.10 1.89
CA ALA A 272 7.54 10.43 0.60
C ALA A 272 6.63 11.18 -0.38
N VAL A 273 5.49 11.73 0.09
CA VAL A 273 4.63 12.61 -0.74
C VAL A 273 5.41 13.83 -1.22
N LYS A 274 6.21 14.45 -0.34
CA LYS A 274 7.10 15.57 -0.70
C LYS A 274 8.04 15.22 -1.85
N ARG A 275 8.34 13.93 -2.05
CA ARG A 275 9.24 13.39 -3.08
C ARG A 275 8.50 12.83 -4.30
N GLY A 276 7.20 13.04 -4.38
CA GLY A 276 6.39 12.70 -5.54
C GLY A 276 5.85 11.27 -5.56
N VAL A 277 5.64 10.66 -4.39
CA VAL A 277 4.95 9.37 -4.25
C VAL A 277 3.45 9.58 -4.13
N ASP A 278 2.67 8.71 -4.78
CA ASP A 278 1.21 8.82 -4.92
C ASP A 278 0.44 7.80 -4.08
N MET A 279 0.99 6.60 -3.87
CA MET A 279 0.26 5.48 -3.26
C MET A 279 1.10 4.82 -2.17
N PHE A 280 0.42 4.33 -1.13
CA PHE A 280 1.04 3.71 0.03
C PHE A 280 0.18 2.58 0.56
N ASP A 281 0.81 1.57 1.15
CA ASP A 281 0.19 0.56 2.00
C ASP A 281 1.05 0.29 3.22
N CYS A 282 0.43 -0.10 4.31
CA CYS A 282 1.12 -0.72 5.44
C CYS A 282 0.12 -1.41 6.37
N VAL A 283 0.55 -2.46 7.03
CA VAL A 283 -0.23 -3.12 8.10
C VAL A 283 -0.23 -2.33 9.40
N LEU A 284 0.62 -1.29 9.50
CA LEU A 284 0.88 -0.54 10.73
C LEU A 284 -0.40 -0.02 11.40
N PRO A 285 -1.36 0.63 10.70
CA PRO A 285 -2.54 1.18 11.37
C PRO A 285 -3.35 0.14 12.14
N THR A 286 -3.67 -0.98 11.51
CA THR A 286 -4.44 -2.05 12.16
C THR A 286 -3.58 -2.92 13.09
N ARG A 287 -2.28 -3.09 12.81
CA ARG A 287 -1.36 -3.80 13.70
C ARG A 287 -1.20 -3.04 15.01
N SER A 288 -0.89 -1.74 14.95
CA SER A 288 -0.76 -0.87 16.11
C SER A 288 -2.08 -0.78 16.88
N GLY A 289 -3.22 -0.58 16.20
CA GLY A 289 -4.54 -0.55 16.84
C GLY A 289 -4.83 -1.81 17.65
N ARG A 290 -4.58 -2.99 17.09
CA ARG A 290 -4.74 -4.26 17.80
C ARG A 290 -3.76 -4.47 18.96
N ASN A 291 -2.64 -3.74 18.97
CA ASN A 291 -1.65 -3.78 20.05
C ASN A 291 -1.82 -2.63 21.06
N GLY A 292 -2.86 -1.82 20.95
CA GLY A 292 -3.17 -0.74 21.90
C GLY A 292 -2.47 0.59 21.59
N GLN A 293 -1.93 0.76 20.38
CA GLN A 293 -1.32 2.00 19.94
C GLN A 293 -2.23 2.73 18.95
N ALA A 294 -2.56 3.97 19.25
CA ALA A 294 -3.31 4.89 18.40
C ALA A 294 -2.38 5.94 17.78
N PHE A 295 -2.65 6.32 16.53
CA PHE A 295 -2.02 7.46 15.88
C PHE A 295 -2.92 8.68 16.05
N THR A 296 -2.37 9.76 16.59
CA THR A 296 -3.09 11.01 16.83
C THR A 296 -2.40 12.20 16.17
N SER A 297 -3.07 13.34 16.12
CA SER A 297 -2.49 14.59 15.64
C SER A 297 -1.24 15.02 16.43
N ARG A 298 -1.10 14.52 17.65
CA ARG A 298 0.01 14.82 18.57
C ARG A 298 1.04 13.67 18.72
N GLY A 299 1.04 12.70 17.81
CA GLY A 299 1.93 11.53 17.84
C GLY A 299 1.21 10.23 18.23
N GLU A 300 1.94 9.28 18.76
CA GLU A 300 1.43 7.97 19.13
C GLU A 300 0.99 7.94 20.60
N VAL A 301 -0.18 7.32 20.84
CA VAL A 301 -0.73 7.08 22.18
C VAL A 301 -0.79 5.58 22.43
N ASN A 302 -0.11 5.10 23.49
CA ASN A 302 -0.29 3.74 23.98
C ASN A 302 -1.40 3.71 25.04
N ILE A 303 -2.58 3.29 24.63
CA ILE A 303 -3.77 3.31 25.51
C ILE A 303 -3.67 2.35 26.71
N LYS A 304 -2.71 1.42 26.71
CA LYS A 304 -2.48 0.50 27.85
C LYS A 304 -1.75 1.14 29.03
N ASN A 305 -1.20 2.37 28.87
CA ASN A 305 -0.52 3.08 29.94
C ASN A 305 -1.48 3.50 31.04
N ALA A 306 -1.09 3.37 32.31
CA ALA A 306 -1.92 3.64 33.49
C ALA A 306 -2.45 5.08 33.55
N ARG A 307 -1.72 6.06 32.98
CA ARG A 307 -2.17 7.46 32.87
C ARG A 307 -3.55 7.65 32.24
N HIS A 308 -4.05 6.65 31.49
CA HIS A 308 -5.35 6.70 30.81
C HIS A 308 -6.49 6.12 31.65
N THR A 309 -6.22 5.60 32.84
CA THR A 309 -7.21 4.90 33.67
C THR A 309 -8.45 5.76 33.97
N HIS A 310 -8.26 7.06 34.18
CA HIS A 310 -9.30 8.00 34.54
C HIS A 310 -9.48 9.13 33.52
N ASP A 311 -8.88 9.04 32.35
CA ASP A 311 -8.88 10.09 31.33
C ASP A 311 -10.22 10.10 30.54
N PRO A 312 -11.09 11.13 30.77
CA PRO A 312 -12.40 11.22 30.11
C PRO A 312 -12.32 11.76 28.67
N ARG A 313 -11.14 12.20 28.22
CA ARG A 313 -10.95 12.81 26.89
C ARG A 313 -10.97 11.75 25.77
N PRO A 314 -11.25 12.15 24.53
CA PRO A 314 -11.10 11.28 23.36
C PRO A 314 -9.62 10.95 23.11
N LEU A 315 -9.36 10.00 22.18
CA LEU A 315 -8.00 9.69 21.73
C LEU A 315 -7.33 10.93 21.11
N ASP A 316 -8.06 11.68 20.30
CA ASP A 316 -7.59 12.86 19.57
C ASP A 316 -8.73 13.86 19.43
N ASP A 317 -8.57 15.06 19.98
CA ASP A 317 -9.56 16.15 19.92
C ASP A 317 -9.78 16.68 18.49
N ASN A 318 -8.82 16.44 17.59
CA ASN A 318 -8.91 16.83 16.17
C ASN A 318 -9.51 15.71 15.28
N CYS A 319 -10.02 14.64 15.88
CA CYS A 319 -10.57 13.49 15.18
C CYS A 319 -12.08 13.34 15.47
N ASN A 320 -12.87 13.23 14.42
CA ASN A 320 -14.32 13.03 14.49
C ASN A 320 -14.75 11.61 14.07
N CYS A 321 -13.85 10.62 14.13
CA CYS A 321 -14.23 9.24 13.90
C CYS A 321 -15.14 8.72 15.05
N ASP A 322 -15.87 7.64 14.77
CA ASP A 322 -16.80 7.04 15.73
C ASP A 322 -16.15 6.76 17.10
N THR A 323 -14.89 6.31 17.10
CA THR A 323 -14.14 6.04 18.34
C THR A 323 -13.91 7.31 19.17
N CYS A 324 -13.47 8.41 18.55
CA CYS A 324 -13.19 9.66 19.29
C CYS A 324 -14.46 10.38 19.75
N VAL A 325 -15.56 10.25 19.00
CA VAL A 325 -16.83 10.92 19.35
C VAL A 325 -17.53 10.22 20.51
N ASN A 326 -17.47 8.89 20.58
CA ASN A 326 -18.30 8.11 21.48
C ASN A 326 -17.56 7.51 22.67
N TYR A 327 -16.21 7.43 22.64
CA TYR A 327 -15.46 6.69 23.64
C TYR A 327 -14.31 7.50 24.23
N THR A 328 -14.11 7.36 25.54
CA THR A 328 -13.03 8.00 26.28
C THR A 328 -11.77 7.16 26.30
N ARG A 329 -10.63 7.78 26.57
CA ARG A 329 -9.35 7.08 26.79
C ARG A 329 -9.46 6.09 27.95
N ALA A 330 -10.17 6.44 29.03
CA ALA A 330 -10.40 5.58 30.18
C ALA A 330 -11.16 4.29 29.77
N TYR A 331 -12.21 4.42 28.97
CA TYR A 331 -12.94 3.24 28.49
C TYR A 331 -12.11 2.37 27.57
N LEU A 332 -11.37 2.97 26.62
CA LEU A 332 -10.47 2.25 25.72
C LEU A 332 -9.35 1.54 26.52
N HIS A 333 -8.76 2.21 27.52
CA HIS A 333 -7.80 1.60 28.44
C HIS A 333 -8.38 0.37 29.13
N HIS A 334 -9.61 0.51 29.68
CA HIS A 334 -10.34 -0.62 30.33
C HIS A 334 -10.50 -1.78 29.37
N LEU A 335 -10.96 -1.57 28.13
CA LEU A 335 -11.15 -2.63 27.14
C LEU A 335 -9.84 -3.41 26.85
N PHE A 336 -8.71 -2.71 26.74
CA PHE A 336 -7.41 -3.37 26.55
C PHE A 336 -6.95 -4.14 27.78
N LYS A 337 -7.20 -3.64 28.99
CA LYS A 337 -6.90 -4.36 30.24
C LYS A 337 -7.78 -5.59 30.42
N ALA A 338 -9.05 -5.47 30.08
CA ALA A 338 -10.02 -6.57 30.10
C ALA A 338 -9.86 -7.57 28.94
N LYS A 339 -8.98 -7.26 27.95
CA LYS A 339 -8.77 -8.04 26.72
C LYS A 339 -10.02 -8.17 25.85
N GLU A 340 -10.90 -7.16 25.88
CA GLU A 340 -12.09 -7.12 25.07
C GLU A 340 -11.78 -6.86 23.58
N ILE A 341 -12.42 -7.63 22.71
CA ILE A 341 -12.25 -7.52 21.26
C ILE A 341 -12.65 -6.11 20.74
N LEU A 342 -13.62 -5.50 21.38
CA LEU A 342 -14.10 -4.15 21.02
C LEU A 342 -12.98 -3.12 21.07
N GLY A 343 -12.04 -3.22 22.02
CA GLY A 343 -10.88 -2.32 22.07
C GLY A 343 -10.02 -2.39 20.80
N LEU A 344 -9.79 -3.61 20.27
CA LEU A 344 -9.03 -3.83 19.04
C LEU A 344 -9.75 -3.24 17.82
N ILE A 345 -11.09 -3.36 17.79
CA ILE A 345 -11.93 -2.83 16.71
C ILE A 345 -11.89 -1.29 16.73
N LEU A 346 -12.14 -0.68 17.88
CA LEU A 346 -12.20 0.77 18.04
C LEU A 346 -10.86 1.45 17.69
N LEU A 347 -9.72 0.91 18.17
CA LEU A 347 -8.43 1.49 17.84
C LEU A 347 -8.04 1.27 16.37
N SER A 348 -8.37 0.12 15.80
CA SER A 348 -8.12 -0.11 14.37
C SER A 348 -8.94 0.83 13.50
N ASN A 349 -10.21 1.04 13.86
CA ASN A 349 -11.10 1.99 13.19
C ASN A 349 -10.56 3.43 13.28
N HIS A 350 -10.19 3.88 14.49
CA HIS A 350 -9.57 5.19 14.68
C HIS A 350 -8.32 5.37 13.81
N ASN A 351 -7.40 4.41 13.84
CA ASN A 351 -6.15 4.51 13.08
C ASN A 351 -6.40 4.57 11.57
N ILE A 352 -7.29 3.76 11.02
CA ILE A 352 -7.62 3.83 9.58
C ILE A 352 -8.25 5.19 9.24
N ASN A 353 -9.18 5.70 10.06
CA ASN A 353 -9.75 7.04 9.86
C ASN A 353 -8.67 8.14 9.90
N TYR A 354 -7.74 8.06 10.84
CA TYR A 354 -6.60 8.98 10.92
C TYR A 354 -5.79 9.00 9.62
N TYR A 355 -5.44 7.83 9.06
CA TYR A 355 -4.67 7.74 7.83
C TYR A 355 -5.45 8.26 6.62
N GLN A 356 -6.73 7.94 6.50
CA GLN A 356 -7.56 8.44 5.40
C GLN A 356 -7.76 9.96 5.47
N LYS A 357 -7.98 10.49 6.70
CA LYS A 357 -8.05 11.93 6.93
C LYS A 357 -6.74 12.62 6.56
N MET A 358 -5.60 12.08 7.00
CA MET A 358 -4.27 12.60 6.67
C MET A 358 -4.07 12.69 5.16
N MET A 359 -4.41 11.65 4.40
CA MET A 359 -4.31 11.66 2.94
C MET A 359 -5.24 12.71 2.30
N LYS A 360 -6.45 12.87 2.83
CA LYS A 360 -7.37 13.92 2.38
C LYS A 360 -6.80 15.32 2.62
N ASP A 361 -6.23 15.55 3.81
CA ASP A 361 -5.65 16.84 4.17
C ASP A 361 -4.40 17.15 3.31
N ILE A 362 -3.55 16.15 3.01
CA ILE A 362 -2.43 16.24 2.08
C ILE A 362 -2.92 16.65 0.69
N ARG A 363 -3.94 15.99 0.13
CA ARG A 363 -4.50 16.35 -1.18
C ARG A 363 -5.02 17.78 -1.22
N ASN A 364 -5.67 18.23 -0.15
CA ASN A 364 -6.17 19.60 -0.03
C ASN A 364 -5.00 20.60 0.01
N ALA A 365 -3.95 20.33 0.77
CA ALA A 365 -2.77 21.17 0.85
C ALA A 365 -2.04 21.30 -0.50
N ILE A 366 -1.87 20.19 -1.23
CA ILE A 366 -1.29 20.22 -2.59
C ILE A 366 -2.18 21.04 -3.54
N LYS A 367 -3.50 20.87 -3.46
CA LYS A 367 -4.46 21.62 -4.28
C LYS A 367 -4.37 23.14 -4.07
N LEU A 368 -4.03 23.56 -2.85
CA LEU A 368 -3.92 24.98 -2.44
C LEU A 368 -2.50 25.53 -2.55
N ASP A 369 -1.55 24.75 -3.07
CA ASP A 369 -0.11 25.13 -3.15
C ASP A 369 0.48 25.48 -1.76
N ASP A 370 0.07 24.75 -0.71
CA ASP A 370 0.41 24.99 0.69
C ASP A 370 0.99 23.75 1.40
N PHE A 371 1.48 22.78 0.63
CA PHE A 371 1.91 21.49 1.19
C PHE A 371 3.13 21.61 2.13
N ASP A 372 4.06 22.53 1.83
CA ASP A 372 5.23 22.74 2.70
C ASP A 372 4.83 23.27 4.09
N ASN A 373 3.88 24.24 4.16
CA ASN A 373 3.40 24.76 5.46
C ASN A 373 2.56 23.70 6.18
N PHE A 374 1.70 22.99 5.47
CA PHE A 374 0.96 21.87 6.01
C PHE A 374 1.89 20.83 6.63
N SER A 375 2.94 20.41 5.90
CA SER A 375 3.92 19.42 6.35
C SER A 375 4.63 19.86 7.63
N LYS A 376 5.12 21.11 7.69
CA LYS A 376 5.77 21.67 8.88
C LYS A 376 4.84 21.67 10.08
N LYS A 377 3.59 22.13 9.90
CA LYS A 377 2.58 22.16 10.97
C LYS A 377 2.23 20.75 11.45
N PHE A 378 2.04 19.82 10.53
CA PHE A 378 1.74 18.42 10.84
C PHE A 378 2.86 17.77 11.66
N LEU A 379 4.11 17.88 11.22
CA LEU A 379 5.26 17.30 11.91
C LEU A 379 5.52 17.95 13.27
N SER A 380 5.39 19.28 13.37
CA SER A 380 5.53 20.01 14.63
C SER A 380 4.46 19.60 15.65
N MET A 381 3.20 19.45 15.22
CA MET A 381 2.12 19.00 16.10
C MET A 381 2.35 17.57 16.59
N ARG A 382 2.78 16.66 15.73
CA ARG A 382 3.14 15.29 16.14
C ARG A 382 4.31 15.25 17.09
N ALA A 383 5.34 16.08 16.88
CA ALA A 383 6.51 16.18 17.75
C ALA A 383 6.18 16.77 19.13
N SER A 384 5.07 17.47 19.31
CA SER A 384 4.63 18.00 20.61
C SER A 384 4.27 16.92 21.63
N GLY A 385 4.06 15.68 21.17
CA GLY A 385 3.72 14.55 22.01
C GLY A 385 2.28 14.58 22.52
N ASP A 386 1.87 13.50 23.20
CA ASP A 386 0.52 13.34 23.74
C ASP A 386 0.16 14.45 24.75
N VAL A 387 -1.13 14.67 24.94
CA VAL A 387 -1.65 15.62 25.95
C VAL A 387 -1.13 15.28 27.36
N GLN A 388 -1.05 16.28 28.22
CA GLN A 388 -0.64 16.06 29.62
C GLN A 388 -1.56 15.05 30.31
N GLU A 389 -1.04 14.35 31.29
CA GLU A 389 -1.83 13.41 32.10
C GLU A 389 -3.03 14.10 32.72
N PHE A 390 -4.15 13.41 32.68
CA PHE A 390 -5.37 13.89 33.36
C PHE A 390 -5.25 13.58 34.86
N VAL A 391 -5.31 14.60 35.67
CA VAL A 391 -5.28 14.49 37.12
C VAL A 391 -6.72 14.76 37.61
N ILE A 392 -7.24 13.87 38.47
CA ILE A 392 -8.55 13.97 39.10
C ILE A 392 -8.52 15.04 40.18
#